data_2bd160532f0f098061c594eb9769c7c9
#
_entry.id   2bd160532f0f098061c594eb9769c7c9
#
_cell.length_a   1.000
_cell.length_b   1.000
_cell.length_c   1.000
_cell.angle_alpha   90.00
_cell.angle_beta   90.00
_cell.angle_gamma   90.00
#
_symmetry.space_group_name_H-M   'P 1'
#
loop_
_entity.id
_entity.type
_entity.pdbx_description
1 polymer ?
#
loop_
_entity_poly.entity_id
_entity_poly.type
_entity_poly.pdbx_seq_one_letter_code
_entity_poly.pdbx_strand_id
1 'polypeptide(L)'
;VSRASLCNLTEIERLGVGKECTLSVIKANKIIPKYIAVKDAVGAVEIPKECPVCHHPTRIFVSKNSGVKTLHCTNPDCTAKNVKKFSRFVSKSGMDIDGLSVQTMLKFINEGFIKQFPDIYHLPEHFDKISSMEGFGEKSCMNMQTAIEKSRHVHPVNLIFALCIPLIGTDAGKKIVNAIGFDGFADRMRNATDFVDIDGIGQEKSGSILEWYANPQNSAMFEALIKELDIEKVDIKDMSEGSLNGKTFVITGDVHDFANRSEFKAYVESQGGKVTGSVSKKTDYLVNNDTESTSSKNKKAKELGIPIISEDTFIEMFGR
;
A
#
# COMPACT_ATOMS: atom_id res chain seq x y z
N VAL A 1 15.13 14.37 20.03
CA VAL A 1 13.97 14.08 19.16
C VAL A 1 13.24 15.37 18.91
N SER A 2 13.23 15.85 17.67
CA SER A 2 12.60 17.11 17.30
C SER A 2 11.11 16.99 16.94
N ARG A 3 10.69 15.80 16.54
CA ARG A 3 9.28 15.51 16.17
C ARG A 3 8.92 14.08 16.51
N ALA A 4 7.70 13.87 17.01
CA ALA A 4 7.08 12.55 17.20
C ALA A 4 5.62 12.62 16.74
N SER A 5 5.11 11.56 16.12
CA SER A 5 3.73 11.52 15.65
C SER A 5 2.78 11.32 16.84
N LEU A 6 1.71 12.10 16.91
CA LEU A 6 0.60 11.89 17.83
C LEU A 6 -0.36 10.75 17.38
N CYS A 7 -0.03 10.07 16.29
CA CYS A 7 -0.72 8.93 15.69
C CYS A 7 -2.18 9.21 15.29
N ASN A 8 -3.10 9.28 16.24
CA ASN A 8 -4.53 9.48 16.02
C ASN A 8 -5.20 10.08 17.27
N LEU A 9 -6.48 10.45 17.14
CA LEU A 9 -7.22 11.08 18.23
C LEU A 9 -7.40 10.17 19.44
N THR A 10 -7.55 8.87 19.25
CA THR A 10 -7.67 7.91 20.36
C THR A 10 -6.43 7.91 21.23
N GLU A 11 -5.24 7.96 20.64
CA GLU A 11 -3.98 8.03 21.41
C GLU A 11 -3.81 9.37 22.12
N ILE A 12 -4.21 10.48 21.47
CA ILE A 12 -4.20 11.82 22.09
C ILE A 12 -5.10 11.84 23.31
N GLU A 13 -6.33 11.35 23.19
CA GLU A 13 -7.29 11.27 24.29
C GLU A 13 -6.81 10.31 25.40
N ARG A 14 -6.35 9.12 25.03
CA ARG A 14 -5.87 8.09 25.97
C ARG A 14 -4.72 8.58 26.85
N LEU A 15 -3.80 9.35 26.28
CA LEU A 15 -2.62 9.84 26.98
C LEU A 15 -2.81 11.23 27.59
N GLY A 16 -3.93 11.89 27.32
CA GLY A 16 -4.21 13.22 27.82
C GLY A 16 -3.18 14.26 27.32
N VAL A 17 -2.78 14.17 26.05
CA VAL A 17 -1.79 15.11 25.47
C VAL A 17 -2.37 16.51 25.49
N GLY A 18 -1.64 17.46 26.08
CA GLY A 18 -1.97 18.88 26.10
C GLY A 18 -0.88 19.73 25.44
N LYS A 19 -1.10 21.04 25.41
CA LYS A 19 -0.06 21.99 25.06
C LYS A 19 0.98 22.05 26.20
N GLU A 20 2.23 22.29 25.87
CA GLU A 20 3.32 22.47 26.86
C GLU A 20 3.44 21.31 27.87
N CYS A 21 3.28 20.07 27.38
CA CYS A 21 3.42 18.86 28.20
C CYS A 21 4.82 18.24 28.06
N THR A 22 5.26 17.57 29.13
CA THR A 22 6.45 16.74 29.09
C THR A 22 6.08 15.35 28.58
N LEU A 23 6.72 14.90 27.47
CA LEU A 23 6.48 13.60 26.87
C LEU A 23 7.60 12.60 27.19
N SER A 24 7.25 11.42 27.67
CA SER A 24 8.15 10.27 27.69
C SER A 24 8.16 9.60 26.32
N VAL A 25 9.33 9.56 25.67
CA VAL A 25 9.47 9.06 24.29
C VAL A 25 10.42 7.86 24.28
N ILE A 26 10.04 6.81 23.58
CA ILE A 26 10.88 5.65 23.30
C ILE A 26 11.17 5.54 21.78
N LYS A 27 12.20 4.82 21.43
CA LYS A 27 12.45 4.41 20.02
C LYS A 27 11.70 3.11 19.75
N ALA A 28 10.50 3.20 19.17
CA ALA A 28 9.79 2.01 18.68
C ALA A 28 10.58 1.40 17.50
N ASN A 29 10.70 0.08 17.48
CA ASN A 29 11.47 -0.66 16.48
C ASN A 29 12.89 -0.11 16.26
N LYS A 30 13.52 0.39 17.35
CA LYS A 30 14.87 0.98 17.37
C LYS A 30 15.06 2.29 16.58
N ILE A 31 14.05 2.76 15.86
CA ILE A 31 14.15 3.92 14.92
C ILE A 31 13.09 4.98 15.18
N ILE A 32 11.82 4.61 15.33
CA ILE A 32 10.68 5.55 15.29
C ILE A 32 10.41 6.12 16.69
N PRO A 33 10.45 7.46 16.87
CA PRO A 33 10.06 8.08 18.14
C PRO A 33 8.56 7.84 18.41
N LYS A 34 8.24 7.17 19.50
CA LYS A 34 6.88 6.96 19.98
C LYS A 34 6.75 7.49 21.40
N TYR A 35 5.77 8.34 21.64
CA TYR A 35 5.43 8.78 23.00
C TYR A 35 4.59 7.71 23.73
N ILE A 36 4.86 7.53 25.01
CA ILE A 36 4.25 6.47 25.82
C ILE A 36 3.57 7.00 27.08
N ALA A 37 3.98 8.16 27.58
CA ALA A 37 3.41 8.82 28.74
C ALA A 37 3.50 10.34 28.60
N VAL A 38 2.58 11.03 29.26
CA VAL A 38 2.49 12.49 29.32
C VAL A 38 2.54 12.90 30.80
N LYS A 39 3.31 13.95 31.10
CA LYS A 39 3.36 14.62 32.42
C LYS A 39 3.09 16.10 32.23
N ASP A 40 2.53 16.72 33.26
CA ASP A 40 2.34 18.17 33.36
C ASP A 40 1.62 18.79 32.15
N ALA A 41 0.59 18.08 31.61
CA ALA A 41 -0.19 18.60 30.50
C ALA A 41 -1.00 19.83 30.92
N VAL A 42 -0.79 20.94 30.23
CA VAL A 42 -1.57 22.17 30.39
C VAL A 42 -2.60 22.27 29.26
N GLY A 43 -3.88 22.17 29.62
CA GLY A 43 -4.98 22.18 28.67
C GLY A 43 -5.05 20.91 27.78
N ALA A 44 -6.05 20.85 26.92
CA ALA A 44 -6.20 19.79 25.94
C ALA A 44 -5.72 20.23 24.55
N VAL A 45 -5.35 19.26 23.70
CA VAL A 45 -5.12 19.55 22.29
C VAL A 45 -6.46 19.90 21.64
N GLU A 46 -6.54 21.11 21.11
CA GLU A 46 -7.73 21.55 20.39
C GLU A 46 -7.85 20.81 19.05
N ILE A 47 -8.96 20.10 18.88
CA ILE A 47 -9.23 19.38 17.63
C ILE A 47 -9.78 20.37 16.61
N PRO A 48 -9.11 20.58 15.46
CA PRO A 48 -9.56 21.53 14.45
C PRO A 48 -10.96 21.19 13.94
N LYS A 49 -11.88 22.14 14.00
CA LYS A 49 -13.25 22.00 13.45
C LYS A 49 -13.29 22.23 11.94
N GLU A 50 -12.28 22.90 11.41
CA GLU A 50 -12.13 23.21 10.00
C GLU A 50 -10.81 22.70 9.45
N CYS A 51 -10.79 22.35 8.17
CA CYS A 51 -9.60 21.92 7.48
C CYS A 51 -8.64 23.13 7.31
N PRO A 52 -7.36 23.03 7.70
CA PRO A 52 -6.43 24.13 7.57
C PRO A 52 -6.08 24.50 6.12
N VAL A 53 -6.49 23.70 5.14
CA VAL A 53 -6.17 23.91 3.73
C VAL A 53 -7.34 24.48 2.93
N CYS A 54 -8.54 23.92 3.11
CA CYS A 54 -9.71 24.31 2.33
C CYS A 54 -10.86 24.89 3.17
N HIS A 55 -10.66 25.07 4.47
CA HIS A 55 -11.59 25.65 5.44
C HIS A 55 -12.99 24.96 5.52
N HIS A 56 -13.17 23.82 4.87
CA HIS A 56 -14.37 23.01 5.04
C HIS A 56 -14.38 22.31 6.41
N PRO A 57 -15.56 21.97 6.94
CA PRO A 57 -15.67 21.26 8.21
C PRO A 57 -14.85 19.98 8.25
N THR A 58 -14.33 19.66 9.42
CA THR A 58 -13.71 18.36 9.69
C THR A 58 -14.71 17.45 10.41
N ARG A 59 -14.54 16.13 10.25
CA ARG A 59 -15.35 15.11 10.93
C ARG A 59 -14.44 14.03 11.52
N ILE A 60 -14.82 13.57 12.71
CA ILE A 60 -14.17 12.42 13.34
C ILE A 60 -14.81 11.15 12.78
N PHE A 61 -13.98 10.26 12.27
CA PHE A 61 -14.34 8.91 11.88
C PHE A 61 -13.88 7.95 12.96
N VAL A 62 -14.74 6.99 13.30
CA VAL A 62 -14.43 5.91 14.24
C VAL A 62 -14.40 4.61 13.47
N SER A 63 -13.27 3.91 13.49
CA SER A 63 -13.14 2.60 12.85
C SER A 63 -14.06 1.59 13.56
N LYS A 64 -14.92 0.91 12.80
CA LYS A 64 -15.86 -0.09 13.34
C LYS A 64 -15.14 -1.27 14.00
N ASN A 65 -13.98 -1.65 13.48
CA ASN A 65 -13.23 -2.82 13.95
C ASN A 65 -12.30 -2.53 15.11
N SER A 66 -11.67 -1.35 15.15
CA SER A 66 -10.63 -1.01 16.14
C SER A 66 -11.04 0.08 17.12
N GLY A 67 -12.16 0.78 16.90
CA GLY A 67 -12.58 1.94 17.68
C GLY A 67 -11.66 3.17 17.53
N VAL A 68 -10.65 3.11 16.66
CA VAL A 68 -9.69 4.20 16.46
C VAL A 68 -10.38 5.41 15.83
N LYS A 69 -10.19 6.58 16.45
CA LYS A 69 -10.71 7.86 15.99
C LYS A 69 -9.69 8.58 15.12
N THR A 70 -10.10 9.02 13.93
CA THR A 70 -9.29 9.82 13.01
C THR A 70 -10.04 11.05 12.54
N LEU A 71 -9.33 12.16 12.31
CA LEU A 71 -9.91 13.43 11.85
C LEU A 71 -9.77 13.55 10.34
N HIS A 72 -10.86 13.82 9.66
CA HIS A 72 -10.90 13.97 8.21
C HIS A 72 -11.59 15.26 7.79
N CYS A 73 -11.08 15.89 6.74
CA CYS A 73 -11.78 16.94 6.03
C CYS A 73 -13.00 16.35 5.30
N THR A 74 -14.14 17.04 5.33
CA THR A 74 -15.37 16.58 4.65
C THR A 74 -15.37 16.89 3.15
N ASN A 75 -14.58 17.87 2.70
CA ASN A 75 -14.48 18.21 1.29
C ASN A 75 -13.79 17.09 0.49
N PRO A 76 -14.45 16.46 -0.49
CA PRO A 76 -13.85 15.47 -1.39
C PRO A 76 -12.77 16.11 -2.28
N ASP A 77 -12.93 17.37 -2.66
CA ASP A 77 -12.05 18.10 -3.57
C ASP A 77 -10.98 18.93 -2.85
N CYS A 78 -10.72 18.61 -1.57
CA CYS A 78 -9.68 19.26 -0.80
C CYS A 78 -8.31 19.07 -1.46
N THR A 79 -7.62 20.16 -1.78
CA THR A 79 -6.29 20.15 -2.43
C THR A 79 -5.30 19.25 -1.69
N ALA A 80 -5.30 19.27 -0.35
CA ALA A 80 -4.41 18.39 0.43
C ALA A 80 -4.73 16.89 0.23
N LYS A 81 -5.99 16.52 0.05
CA LYS A 81 -6.38 15.15 -0.28
C LYS A 81 -5.96 14.78 -1.70
N ASN A 82 -6.21 15.66 -2.65
CA ASN A 82 -5.86 15.45 -4.05
C ASN A 82 -4.36 15.29 -4.22
N VAL A 83 -3.56 16.17 -3.63
CA VAL A 83 -2.09 16.06 -3.66
C VAL A 83 -1.61 14.72 -3.10
N LYS A 84 -2.20 14.22 -2.00
CA LYS A 84 -1.85 12.90 -1.47
C LYS A 84 -2.22 11.76 -2.42
N LYS A 85 -3.38 11.84 -3.08
CA LYS A 85 -3.77 10.86 -4.10
C LYS A 85 -2.79 10.85 -5.27
N PHE A 86 -2.47 12.02 -5.81
CA PHE A 86 -1.50 12.15 -6.90
C PHE A 86 -0.09 11.70 -6.48
N SER A 87 0.38 12.07 -5.29
CA SER A 87 1.68 11.62 -4.78
C SER A 87 1.75 10.10 -4.65
N ARG A 88 0.65 9.46 -4.25
CA ARG A 88 0.56 7.99 -4.21
C ARG A 88 0.53 7.40 -5.62
N PHE A 89 -0.22 8.01 -6.54
CA PHE A 89 -0.31 7.60 -7.94
C PHE A 89 1.08 7.58 -8.60
N VAL A 90 1.85 8.65 -8.50
CA VAL A 90 3.18 8.76 -9.13
C VAL A 90 4.29 8.07 -8.36
N SER A 91 4.04 7.55 -7.16
CA SER A 91 5.07 6.92 -6.33
C SER A 91 5.63 5.65 -6.96
N LYS A 92 6.81 5.22 -6.47
CA LYS A 92 7.47 3.97 -6.89
C LYS A 92 6.59 2.72 -6.76
N SER A 93 5.69 2.67 -5.78
CA SER A 93 4.73 1.56 -5.61
C SER A 93 3.47 1.73 -6.46
N GLY A 94 3.25 2.90 -7.05
CA GLY A 94 2.20 3.20 -8.01
C GLY A 94 2.75 3.17 -9.42
N MET A 95 2.58 4.25 -10.18
CA MET A 95 2.97 4.35 -11.59
C MET A 95 4.46 4.63 -11.81
N ASP A 96 5.27 4.83 -10.75
CA ASP A 96 6.72 5.07 -10.78
C ASP A 96 7.14 6.21 -11.73
N ILE A 97 6.47 7.36 -11.61
CA ILE A 97 6.73 8.53 -12.47
C ILE A 97 7.69 9.49 -11.77
N ASP A 98 8.95 9.44 -12.17
CA ASP A 98 9.96 10.34 -11.66
C ASP A 98 9.74 11.79 -12.11
N GLY A 99 10.22 12.76 -11.30
CA GLY A 99 10.13 14.20 -11.62
C GLY A 99 8.84 14.87 -11.17
N LEU A 100 7.81 14.12 -10.78
CA LEU A 100 6.53 14.64 -10.27
C LEU A 100 6.51 14.67 -8.72
N SER A 101 7.30 15.59 -8.14
CA SER A 101 7.31 15.81 -6.68
C SER A 101 5.96 16.34 -6.17
N VAL A 102 5.75 16.27 -4.84
CA VAL A 102 4.58 16.89 -4.19
C VAL A 102 4.42 18.36 -4.56
N GLN A 103 5.52 19.09 -4.61
CA GLN A 103 5.51 20.52 -4.96
C GLN A 103 5.17 20.75 -6.43
N THR A 104 5.71 19.90 -7.32
CA THR A 104 5.38 19.90 -8.75
C THR A 104 3.90 19.62 -8.96
N MET A 105 3.36 18.62 -8.28
CA MET A 105 1.93 18.29 -8.33
C MET A 105 1.04 19.44 -7.86
N LEU A 106 1.41 20.11 -6.76
CA LEU A 106 0.70 21.30 -6.27
C LEU A 106 0.66 22.41 -7.31
N LYS A 107 1.82 22.72 -7.94
CA LYS A 107 1.87 23.71 -9.01
C LYS A 107 0.94 23.35 -10.15
N PHE A 108 1.02 22.11 -10.67
CA PHE A 108 0.23 21.69 -11.82
C PHE A 108 -1.27 21.59 -11.55
N ILE A 109 -1.66 21.23 -10.32
CA ILE A 109 -3.07 21.27 -9.89
C ILE A 109 -3.57 22.71 -9.82
N ASN A 110 -2.80 23.63 -9.26
CA ASN A 110 -3.17 25.05 -9.13
C ASN A 110 -3.26 25.73 -10.51
N GLU A 111 -2.39 25.39 -11.45
CA GLU A 111 -2.43 25.87 -12.84
C GLU A 111 -3.53 25.20 -13.67
N GLY A 112 -4.19 24.19 -13.12
CA GLY A 112 -5.27 23.47 -13.79
C GLY A 112 -4.83 22.47 -14.86
N PHE A 113 -3.54 22.14 -14.93
CA PHE A 113 -3.02 21.12 -15.86
C PHE A 113 -3.43 19.71 -15.46
N ILE A 114 -3.62 19.47 -14.15
CA ILE A 114 -3.99 18.17 -13.58
C ILE A 114 -5.24 18.33 -12.72
N LYS A 115 -6.30 17.60 -13.05
CA LYS A 115 -7.54 17.46 -12.25
C LYS A 115 -7.78 16.01 -11.84
N GLN A 116 -7.42 15.06 -12.71
CA GLN A 116 -7.57 13.62 -12.52
C GLN A 116 -6.34 12.88 -13.02
N PHE A 117 -6.21 11.58 -12.70
CA PHE A 117 -5.00 10.81 -13.02
C PHE A 117 -4.67 10.74 -14.52
N PRO A 118 -5.62 10.56 -15.46
CA PRO A 118 -5.33 10.56 -16.88
C PRO A 118 -4.66 11.84 -17.38
N ASP A 119 -4.91 12.99 -16.76
CA ASP A 119 -4.34 14.27 -17.18
C ASP A 119 -2.81 14.28 -17.09
N ILE A 120 -2.22 13.41 -16.26
CA ILE A 120 -0.76 13.25 -16.16
C ILE A 120 -0.18 12.81 -17.50
N TYR A 121 -0.87 11.96 -18.24
CA TYR A 121 -0.45 11.46 -19.55
C TYR A 121 -0.62 12.48 -20.67
N HIS A 122 -1.34 13.59 -20.40
CA HIS A 122 -1.53 14.73 -21.29
C HIS A 122 -0.66 15.95 -20.91
N LEU A 123 0.16 15.85 -19.85
CA LEU A 123 1.09 16.93 -19.48
C LEU A 123 2.01 17.39 -20.62
N PRO A 124 2.51 16.51 -21.52
CA PRO A 124 3.31 16.95 -22.66
C PRO A 124 2.65 18.01 -23.52
N GLU A 125 1.33 18.04 -23.63
CA GLU A 125 0.57 19.06 -24.36
C GLU A 125 0.71 20.48 -23.77
N HIS A 126 1.17 20.57 -22.51
CA HIS A 126 1.35 21.83 -21.77
C HIS A 126 2.83 22.23 -21.59
N PHE A 127 3.77 21.48 -22.15
CA PHE A 127 5.21 21.73 -21.91
C PHE A 127 5.70 23.09 -22.37
N ASP A 128 5.09 23.70 -23.39
CA ASP A 128 5.40 25.09 -23.78
C ASP A 128 5.19 26.08 -22.61
N LYS A 129 4.10 25.88 -21.86
CA LYS A 129 3.78 26.69 -20.69
C LYS A 129 4.63 26.26 -19.48
N ILE A 130 4.75 24.96 -19.25
CA ILE A 130 5.50 24.42 -18.09
C ILE A 130 6.97 24.79 -18.17
N SER A 131 7.61 24.76 -19.34
CA SER A 131 9.02 25.09 -19.50
C SER A 131 9.34 26.56 -19.17
N SER A 132 8.34 27.45 -19.28
CA SER A 132 8.47 28.87 -18.91
C SER A 132 8.22 29.14 -17.41
N MET A 133 7.75 28.15 -16.65
CA MET A 133 7.49 28.31 -15.21
C MET A 133 8.78 28.25 -14.39
N GLU A 134 8.83 29.00 -13.27
CA GLU A 134 9.97 28.97 -12.36
C GLU A 134 10.26 27.54 -11.84
N GLY A 135 11.50 27.09 -12.02
CA GLY A 135 11.98 25.76 -11.63
C GLY A 135 11.79 24.68 -12.68
N PHE A 136 11.29 25.02 -13.87
CA PHE A 136 11.17 24.12 -15.01
C PHE A 136 11.96 24.68 -16.20
N GLY A 137 12.39 23.78 -17.07
CA GLY A 137 13.08 24.08 -18.31
C GLY A 137 12.94 22.91 -19.28
N GLU A 138 13.40 23.05 -20.50
CA GLU A 138 13.29 22.01 -21.55
C GLU A 138 13.78 20.64 -21.06
N LYS A 139 14.95 20.58 -20.39
CA LYS A 139 15.50 19.33 -19.88
C LYS A 139 14.59 18.65 -18.86
N SER A 140 13.94 19.42 -17.98
CA SER A 140 13.02 18.84 -16.99
C SER A 140 11.73 18.34 -17.63
N CYS A 141 11.23 19.04 -18.66
CA CYS A 141 10.08 18.61 -19.46
C CYS A 141 10.39 17.31 -20.22
N MET A 142 11.57 17.22 -20.85
CA MET A 142 12.00 15.99 -21.54
C MET A 142 12.13 14.79 -20.58
N ASN A 143 12.72 14.99 -19.41
CA ASN A 143 12.82 13.93 -18.39
C ASN A 143 11.43 13.49 -17.91
N MET A 144 10.54 14.44 -17.67
CA MET A 144 9.16 14.18 -17.27
C MET A 144 8.40 13.41 -18.36
N GLN A 145 8.54 13.81 -19.63
CA GLN A 145 7.96 13.09 -20.76
C GLN A 145 8.42 11.63 -20.79
N THR A 146 9.74 11.41 -20.68
CA THR A 146 10.31 10.07 -20.67
C THR A 146 9.75 9.22 -19.51
N ALA A 147 9.62 9.81 -18.31
CA ALA A 147 9.06 9.12 -17.15
C ALA A 147 7.57 8.79 -17.33
N ILE A 148 6.79 9.71 -17.90
CA ILE A 148 5.37 9.51 -18.20
C ILE A 148 5.20 8.39 -19.23
N GLU A 149 5.93 8.44 -20.36
CA GLU A 149 5.83 7.41 -21.39
C GLU A 149 6.24 6.02 -20.87
N LYS A 150 7.32 5.95 -20.08
CA LYS A 150 7.73 4.70 -19.42
C LYS A 150 6.63 4.14 -18.51
N SER A 151 5.89 4.99 -17.80
CA SER A 151 4.86 4.57 -16.85
C SER A 151 3.58 4.05 -17.51
N ARG A 152 3.42 4.21 -18.84
CA ARG A 152 2.29 3.61 -19.56
C ARG A 152 2.31 2.09 -19.50
N HIS A 153 3.49 1.49 -19.52
CA HIS A 153 3.65 0.06 -19.30
C HIS A 153 3.69 -0.22 -17.78
N VAL A 154 2.66 -0.89 -17.26
CA VAL A 154 2.46 -1.01 -15.82
C VAL A 154 2.02 -2.42 -15.39
N HIS A 155 2.62 -2.88 -14.31
CA HIS A 155 2.16 -4.10 -13.64
C HIS A 155 0.81 -3.84 -12.91
N PRO A 156 -0.21 -4.71 -13.07
CA PRO A 156 -1.57 -4.47 -12.55
C PRO A 156 -1.66 -4.22 -11.04
N VAL A 157 -0.79 -4.81 -10.24
CA VAL A 157 -0.72 -4.55 -8.79
C VAL A 157 -0.40 -3.09 -8.48
N ASN A 158 0.52 -2.51 -9.26
CA ASN A 158 0.92 -1.11 -9.11
C ASN A 158 -0.22 -0.17 -9.51
N LEU A 159 -0.93 -0.50 -10.59
CA LEU A 159 -2.11 0.26 -11.01
C LEU A 159 -3.22 0.22 -9.95
N ILE A 160 -3.59 -0.96 -9.45
CA ILE A 160 -4.60 -1.10 -8.38
C ILE A 160 -4.19 -0.29 -7.14
N PHE A 161 -2.91 -0.31 -6.75
CA PHE A 161 -2.42 0.52 -5.66
C PHE A 161 -2.54 2.02 -5.97
N ALA A 162 -2.22 2.44 -7.21
CA ALA A 162 -2.26 3.83 -7.66
C ALA A 162 -3.68 4.41 -7.68
N LEU A 163 -4.72 3.61 -7.90
CA LEU A 163 -6.13 4.04 -7.89
C LEU A 163 -6.59 4.63 -6.55
N CYS A 164 -5.83 4.46 -5.47
CA CYS A 164 -6.15 5.00 -4.15
C CYS A 164 -7.49 4.53 -3.58
N ILE A 165 -7.94 3.33 -3.96
CA ILE A 165 -9.16 2.73 -3.38
C ILE A 165 -8.94 2.54 -1.87
N PRO A 166 -9.87 3.01 -1.02
CA PRO A 166 -9.72 2.84 0.43
C PRO A 166 -9.56 1.37 0.82
N LEU A 167 -8.75 1.07 1.84
CA LEU A 167 -8.42 -0.28 2.34
C LEU A 167 -7.65 -1.18 1.36
N ILE A 168 -7.43 -0.75 0.13
CA ILE A 168 -6.71 -1.51 -0.89
C ILE A 168 -5.28 -0.99 -1.00
N GLY A 169 -4.34 -1.83 -0.56
CA GLY A 169 -2.90 -1.62 -0.66
C GLY A 169 -2.28 -2.63 -1.62
N THR A 170 -0.96 -2.67 -1.68
CA THR A 170 -0.20 -3.60 -2.54
C THR A 170 -0.50 -5.08 -2.22
N ASP A 171 -0.68 -5.43 -0.95
CA ASP A 171 -1.01 -6.82 -0.56
C ASP A 171 -2.38 -7.26 -1.09
N ALA A 172 -3.41 -6.43 -0.91
CA ALA A 172 -4.74 -6.71 -1.45
C ALA A 172 -4.72 -6.73 -2.98
N GLY A 173 -4.00 -5.79 -3.63
CA GLY A 173 -3.82 -5.77 -5.08
C GLY A 173 -3.17 -7.04 -5.62
N LYS A 174 -2.11 -7.55 -4.96
CA LYS A 174 -1.48 -8.83 -5.33
C LYS A 174 -2.45 -10.00 -5.26
N LYS A 175 -3.24 -10.10 -4.19
CA LYS A 175 -4.22 -11.18 -4.03
C LYS A 175 -5.29 -11.15 -5.12
N ILE A 176 -5.79 -9.96 -5.45
CA ILE A 176 -6.77 -9.78 -6.51
C ILE A 176 -6.18 -10.18 -7.88
N VAL A 177 -5.00 -9.64 -8.21
CA VAL A 177 -4.35 -9.92 -9.50
C VAL A 177 -4.01 -11.40 -9.65
N ASN A 178 -3.52 -12.05 -8.60
CA ASN A 178 -3.20 -13.48 -8.63
C ASN A 178 -4.44 -14.35 -8.78
N ALA A 179 -5.59 -13.94 -8.23
CA ALA A 179 -6.82 -14.72 -8.28
C ALA A 179 -7.59 -14.56 -9.59
N ILE A 180 -7.69 -13.33 -10.11
CA ILE A 180 -8.60 -13.02 -11.23
C ILE A 180 -7.97 -12.14 -12.32
N GLY A 181 -6.68 -11.77 -12.21
CA GLY A 181 -6.04 -10.86 -13.14
C GLY A 181 -6.60 -9.44 -13.07
N PHE A 182 -6.08 -8.55 -13.93
CA PHE A 182 -6.60 -7.19 -14.04
C PHE A 182 -7.97 -7.15 -14.74
N ASP A 183 -8.15 -7.94 -15.78
CA ASP A 183 -9.41 -7.98 -16.54
C ASP A 183 -10.56 -8.43 -15.63
N GLY A 184 -10.36 -9.49 -14.83
CA GLY A 184 -11.35 -9.94 -13.84
C GLY A 184 -11.64 -8.91 -12.76
N PHE A 185 -10.64 -8.12 -12.32
CA PHE A 185 -10.83 -7.01 -11.39
C PHE A 185 -11.71 -5.91 -12.02
N ALA A 186 -11.40 -5.48 -13.24
CA ALA A 186 -12.17 -4.46 -13.95
C ALA A 186 -13.60 -4.92 -14.25
N ASP A 187 -13.78 -6.15 -14.68
CA ASP A 187 -15.10 -6.72 -14.99
C ASP A 187 -15.98 -6.86 -13.74
N ARG A 188 -15.41 -7.29 -12.60
CA ARG A 188 -16.17 -7.34 -11.34
C ARG A 188 -16.60 -5.95 -10.88
N MET A 189 -15.77 -4.93 -11.02
CA MET A 189 -16.17 -3.55 -10.71
C MET A 189 -17.32 -3.07 -11.59
N ARG A 190 -17.24 -3.30 -12.92
CA ARG A 190 -18.28 -2.91 -13.89
C ARG A 190 -19.61 -3.60 -13.65
N ASN A 191 -19.56 -4.89 -13.29
CA ASN A 191 -20.74 -5.72 -13.05
C ASN A 191 -21.21 -5.73 -11.60
N ALA A 192 -20.60 -4.91 -10.72
CA ALA A 192 -20.85 -4.86 -9.28
C ALA A 192 -20.78 -6.26 -8.61
N THR A 193 -19.90 -7.14 -9.12
CA THR A 193 -19.64 -8.46 -8.55
C THR A 193 -18.68 -8.34 -7.38
N ASP A 194 -18.96 -8.99 -6.27
CA ASP A 194 -18.11 -8.92 -5.08
C ASP A 194 -16.78 -9.68 -5.24
N PHE A 195 -15.89 -9.48 -4.24
CA PHE A 195 -14.53 -10.01 -4.21
C PHE A 195 -14.28 -10.90 -2.99
N VAL A 196 -15.33 -11.34 -2.30
CA VAL A 196 -15.20 -12.04 -1.01
C VAL A 196 -14.70 -13.48 -1.15
N ASP A 197 -14.77 -14.05 -2.33
CA ASP A 197 -14.21 -15.34 -2.69
C ASP A 197 -12.67 -15.34 -2.76
N ILE A 198 -12.06 -14.14 -2.84
CA ILE A 198 -10.60 -14.00 -2.87
C ILE A 198 -10.04 -14.01 -1.45
N ASP A 199 -9.10 -14.91 -1.16
CA ASP A 199 -8.47 -15.01 0.16
C ASP A 199 -7.90 -13.66 0.65
N GLY A 200 -8.34 -13.25 1.84
CA GLY A 200 -7.93 -11.98 2.46
C GLY A 200 -8.60 -10.72 1.91
N ILE A 201 -9.62 -10.88 1.05
CA ILE A 201 -10.54 -9.81 0.63
C ILE A 201 -11.89 -10.09 1.28
N GLY A 202 -12.10 -9.58 2.49
CA GLY A 202 -13.39 -9.69 3.18
C GLY A 202 -14.40 -8.63 2.72
N GLN A 203 -15.63 -8.70 3.28
CA GLN A 203 -16.76 -7.80 2.96
C GLN A 203 -16.39 -6.31 2.95
N GLU A 204 -15.56 -5.88 3.90
CA GLU A 204 -15.18 -4.46 4.06
C GLU A 204 -14.32 -3.97 2.88
N LYS A 205 -13.35 -4.78 2.43
CA LYS A 205 -12.50 -4.44 1.27
C LYS A 205 -13.29 -4.56 -0.04
N SER A 206 -14.08 -5.62 -0.18
CA SER A 206 -14.95 -5.81 -1.33
C SER A 206 -15.94 -4.64 -1.49
N GLY A 207 -16.65 -4.29 -0.42
CA GLY A 207 -17.53 -3.12 -0.39
C GLY A 207 -16.83 -1.82 -0.76
N SER A 208 -15.60 -1.61 -0.25
CA SER A 208 -14.80 -0.42 -0.57
C SER A 208 -14.46 -0.32 -2.07
N ILE A 209 -14.16 -1.43 -2.72
CA ILE A 209 -13.89 -1.46 -4.17
C ILE A 209 -15.15 -1.07 -4.95
N LEU A 210 -16.28 -1.71 -4.62
CA LEU A 210 -17.54 -1.48 -5.32
C LEU A 210 -18.08 -0.06 -5.11
N GLU A 211 -18.05 0.44 -3.87
CA GLU A 211 -18.43 1.82 -3.55
C GLU A 211 -17.55 2.85 -4.27
N TRP A 212 -16.24 2.57 -4.37
CA TRP A 212 -15.32 3.45 -5.08
C TRP A 212 -15.66 3.53 -6.57
N TYR A 213 -15.94 2.41 -7.22
CA TYR A 213 -16.30 2.38 -8.65
C TYR A 213 -17.73 2.88 -8.90
N ALA A 214 -18.66 2.68 -7.97
CA ALA A 214 -20.03 3.20 -8.07
C ALA A 214 -20.10 4.74 -8.08
N ASN A 215 -19.02 5.42 -7.65
CA ASN A 215 -18.93 6.87 -7.82
C ASN A 215 -18.67 7.22 -9.30
N PRO A 216 -19.57 7.99 -9.96
CA PRO A 216 -19.44 8.28 -11.39
C PRO A 216 -18.14 8.99 -11.80
N GLN A 217 -17.56 9.80 -10.90
CA GLN A 217 -16.28 10.47 -11.17
C GLN A 217 -15.13 9.47 -11.17
N ASN A 218 -15.13 8.50 -10.24
CA ASN A 218 -14.09 7.48 -10.15
C ASN A 218 -14.19 6.49 -11.32
N SER A 219 -15.38 6.02 -11.67
CA SER A 219 -15.54 5.10 -12.80
C SER A 219 -15.17 5.75 -14.13
N ALA A 220 -15.60 6.99 -14.37
CA ALA A 220 -15.20 7.73 -15.57
C ALA A 220 -13.68 7.95 -15.65
N MET A 221 -13.07 8.33 -14.52
CA MET A 221 -11.61 8.50 -14.42
C MET A 221 -10.88 7.16 -14.65
N PHE A 222 -11.36 6.05 -14.08
CA PHE A 222 -10.80 4.72 -14.27
C PHE A 222 -10.84 4.29 -15.74
N GLU A 223 -12.01 4.42 -16.39
CA GLU A 223 -12.16 4.06 -17.80
C GLU A 223 -11.35 4.95 -18.75
N ALA A 224 -11.11 6.21 -18.40
CA ALA A 224 -10.20 7.08 -19.12
C ALA A 224 -8.74 6.67 -18.91
N LEU A 225 -8.36 6.36 -17.65
CA LEU A 225 -6.99 6.01 -17.29
C LEU A 225 -6.51 4.72 -17.97
N ILE A 226 -7.32 3.67 -17.99
CA ILE A 226 -6.92 2.39 -18.58
C ILE A 226 -6.70 2.47 -20.11
N LYS A 227 -7.25 3.47 -20.79
CA LYS A 227 -6.98 3.71 -22.21
C LYS A 227 -5.60 4.29 -22.48
N GLU A 228 -5.00 4.93 -21.49
CA GLU A 228 -3.66 5.50 -21.57
C GLU A 228 -2.56 4.47 -21.28
N LEU A 229 -2.93 3.26 -20.81
CA LEU A 229 -1.99 2.30 -20.24
C LEU A 229 -1.89 1.02 -21.06
N ASP A 230 -0.68 0.50 -21.12
CA ASP A 230 -0.36 -0.86 -21.53
C ASP A 230 -0.19 -1.70 -20.25
N ILE A 231 -1.26 -2.41 -19.86
CA ILE A 231 -1.30 -3.15 -18.61
C ILE A 231 -0.76 -4.55 -18.86
N GLU A 232 0.28 -4.93 -18.13
CA GLU A 232 0.89 -6.26 -18.22
C GLU A 232 -0.14 -7.37 -18.00
N LYS A 233 -0.16 -8.33 -18.90
CA LYS A 233 -0.92 -9.57 -18.67
C LYS A 233 -0.16 -10.45 -17.69
N VAL A 234 -0.75 -10.70 -16.55
CA VAL A 234 -0.22 -11.65 -15.57
C VAL A 234 -0.91 -12.98 -15.81
N ASP A 235 -0.13 -14.02 -16.06
CA ASP A 235 -0.67 -15.37 -16.12
C ASP A 235 -1.30 -15.72 -14.77
N ILE A 236 -2.61 -15.89 -14.76
CA ILE A 236 -3.33 -16.42 -13.62
C ILE A 236 -2.90 -17.88 -13.54
N LYS A 237 -1.84 -18.15 -12.76
CA LYS A 237 -1.47 -19.53 -12.47
C LYS A 237 -2.63 -20.12 -11.70
N ASP A 238 -3.18 -21.19 -12.24
CA ASP A 238 -4.19 -21.97 -11.55
C ASP A 238 -3.55 -22.49 -10.24
N MET A 239 -3.82 -21.75 -9.15
CA MET A 239 -3.23 -22.04 -7.83
C MET A 239 -3.67 -23.42 -7.31
N SER A 240 -4.60 -24.08 -8.01
CA SER A 240 -5.03 -25.45 -7.75
C SER A 240 -3.99 -26.50 -8.15
N GLU A 241 -3.05 -26.17 -9.05
CA GLU A 241 -2.03 -27.11 -9.56
C GLU A 241 -0.62 -26.87 -8.98
N GLY A 242 -0.40 -25.82 -8.19
CA GLY A 242 0.89 -25.56 -7.57
C GLY A 242 1.28 -26.64 -6.54
N SER A 243 2.53 -27.11 -6.57
CA SER A 243 3.04 -28.16 -5.67
C SER A 243 2.95 -27.81 -4.19
N LEU A 244 2.77 -26.51 -3.85
CA LEU A 244 2.73 -25.98 -2.49
C LEU A 244 1.32 -25.52 -2.06
N ASN A 245 0.29 -25.79 -2.87
CA ASN A 245 -1.07 -25.33 -2.59
C ASN A 245 -1.56 -25.79 -1.20
N GLY A 246 -2.13 -24.84 -0.45
CA GLY A 246 -2.66 -25.08 0.89
C GLY A 246 -1.60 -25.22 2.00
N LYS A 247 -0.29 -25.18 1.69
CA LYS A 247 0.79 -25.29 2.68
C LYS A 247 1.25 -23.92 3.17
N THR A 248 1.50 -23.81 4.46
CA THR A 248 2.00 -22.59 5.11
C THR A 248 3.43 -22.78 5.59
N PHE A 249 4.33 -21.91 5.12
CA PHE A 249 5.75 -21.92 5.44
C PHE A 249 6.14 -20.75 6.32
N VAL A 250 7.18 -20.94 7.12
CA VAL A 250 7.93 -19.86 7.76
C VAL A 250 9.37 -19.97 7.29
N ILE A 251 9.93 -18.93 6.74
CA ILE A 251 11.33 -18.89 6.27
C ILE A 251 12.14 -18.08 7.28
N THR A 252 13.27 -18.63 7.74
CA THR A 252 14.18 -17.97 8.69
C THR A 252 15.63 -18.37 8.42
N GLY A 253 16.59 -17.62 8.98
CA GLY A 253 18.00 -17.83 8.71
C GLY A 253 18.42 -17.30 7.33
N ASP A 254 19.63 -17.65 6.90
CA ASP A 254 20.16 -17.30 5.59
C ASP A 254 19.71 -18.33 4.55
N VAL A 255 19.48 -17.88 3.34
CA VAL A 255 19.12 -18.70 2.17
C VAL A 255 20.30 -18.71 1.19
N HIS A 256 20.49 -19.81 0.46
CA HIS A 256 21.65 -20.03 -0.40
C HIS A 256 21.26 -20.27 -1.86
N ASP A 257 20.16 -20.96 -2.12
CA ASP A 257 19.66 -21.25 -3.47
C ASP A 257 18.76 -20.15 -4.05
N PHE A 258 18.17 -19.32 -3.19
CA PHE A 258 17.49 -18.10 -3.57
C PHE A 258 18.35 -16.88 -3.23
N ALA A 259 18.32 -15.83 -4.06
CA ALA A 259 19.14 -14.64 -3.84
C ALA A 259 18.85 -13.96 -2.48
N ASN A 260 17.65 -14.12 -1.94
CA ASN A 260 17.24 -13.66 -0.63
C ASN A 260 15.89 -14.27 -0.20
N ARG A 261 15.54 -14.08 1.08
CA ARG A 261 14.25 -14.58 1.63
C ARG A 261 13.01 -14.02 0.94
N SER A 262 13.11 -12.85 0.31
CA SER A 262 11.97 -12.26 -0.42
C SER A 262 11.71 -12.97 -1.74
N GLU A 263 12.77 -13.38 -2.43
CA GLU A 263 12.68 -14.21 -3.63
C GLU A 263 12.15 -15.60 -3.29
N PHE A 264 12.67 -16.23 -2.24
CA PHE A 264 12.15 -17.53 -1.79
C PHE A 264 10.65 -17.44 -1.42
N LYS A 265 10.26 -16.39 -0.69
CA LYS A 265 8.85 -16.12 -0.40
C LYS A 265 8.02 -16.00 -1.69
N ALA A 266 8.49 -15.21 -2.66
CA ALA A 266 7.80 -15.01 -3.93
C ALA A 266 7.66 -16.34 -4.69
N TYR A 267 8.68 -17.21 -4.66
CA TYR A 267 8.62 -18.55 -5.24
C TYR A 267 7.52 -19.39 -4.56
N VAL A 268 7.54 -19.51 -3.23
CA VAL A 268 6.52 -20.28 -2.48
C VAL A 268 5.11 -19.78 -2.80
N GLU A 269 4.91 -18.46 -2.80
CA GLU A 269 3.63 -17.84 -3.11
C GLU A 269 3.21 -18.07 -4.58
N SER A 270 4.16 -18.11 -5.52
CA SER A 270 3.89 -18.42 -6.93
C SER A 270 3.45 -19.88 -7.17
N GLN A 271 3.80 -20.77 -6.25
CA GLN A 271 3.40 -22.20 -6.28
C GLN A 271 2.16 -22.49 -5.41
N GLY A 272 1.40 -21.47 -5.02
CA GLY A 272 0.18 -21.62 -4.22
C GLY A 272 0.40 -21.75 -2.72
N GLY A 273 1.64 -21.75 -2.24
CA GLY A 273 1.96 -21.79 -0.83
C GLY A 273 1.79 -20.42 -0.14
N LYS A 274 1.77 -20.42 1.19
CA LYS A 274 1.68 -19.22 2.02
C LYS A 274 2.92 -19.07 2.88
N VAL A 275 3.49 -17.86 2.94
CA VAL A 275 4.62 -17.57 3.83
C VAL A 275 4.21 -16.61 4.93
N THR A 276 4.45 -17.01 6.20
CA THR A 276 4.15 -16.18 7.38
C THR A 276 5.41 -15.81 8.14
N GLY A 277 5.34 -14.68 8.87
CA GLY A 277 6.51 -14.19 9.64
C GLY A 277 6.78 -14.92 10.95
N SER A 278 5.81 -15.68 11.47
CA SER A 278 5.89 -16.35 12.77
C SER A 278 5.33 -17.76 12.72
N VAL A 279 5.94 -18.66 13.49
CA VAL A 279 5.51 -20.05 13.64
C VAL A 279 4.23 -20.13 14.48
N SER A 280 3.24 -20.87 14.00
CA SER A 280 1.94 -21.11 14.66
C SER A 280 1.46 -22.54 14.37
N LYS A 281 0.38 -22.98 15.02
CA LYS A 281 -0.26 -24.29 14.75
C LYS A 281 -0.74 -24.48 13.29
N LYS A 282 -0.79 -23.38 12.52
CA LYS A 282 -1.16 -23.39 11.10
C LYS A 282 0.06 -23.43 10.16
N THR A 283 1.26 -23.53 10.71
CA THR A 283 2.51 -23.63 9.95
C THR A 283 2.79 -25.09 9.64
N ASP A 284 2.94 -25.43 8.37
CA ASP A 284 3.26 -26.79 7.94
C ASP A 284 4.76 -27.08 7.99
N TYR A 285 5.59 -26.10 7.62
CA TYR A 285 7.04 -26.23 7.59
C TYR A 285 7.73 -24.95 8.06
N LEU A 286 8.81 -25.13 8.85
CA LEU A 286 9.79 -24.07 9.08
C LEU A 286 11.01 -24.35 8.21
N VAL A 287 11.32 -23.45 7.28
CA VAL A 287 12.53 -23.54 6.45
C VAL A 287 13.65 -22.77 7.11
N ASN A 288 14.72 -23.47 7.44
CA ASN A 288 15.94 -22.92 8.03
C ASN A 288 17.13 -23.84 7.72
N ASN A 289 18.17 -23.33 7.05
CA ASN A 289 19.37 -24.10 6.74
C ASN A 289 20.13 -24.57 7.99
N ASP A 290 20.04 -23.81 9.10
CA ASP A 290 20.47 -24.28 10.42
C ASP A 290 19.27 -24.92 11.17
N THR A 291 19.01 -26.20 10.88
CA THR A 291 17.90 -26.96 11.49
C THR A 291 18.04 -27.13 13.00
N GLU A 292 19.26 -27.09 13.53
CA GLU A 292 19.56 -27.20 14.95
C GLU A 292 19.62 -25.84 15.66
N SER A 293 19.36 -24.77 14.97
CA SER A 293 19.34 -23.40 15.52
C SER A 293 18.54 -23.29 16.82
N THR A 294 19.08 -22.57 17.78
CA THR A 294 18.39 -22.25 19.05
C THR A 294 17.51 -21.03 18.98
N SER A 295 17.23 -20.52 17.76
CA SER A 295 16.36 -19.36 17.53
C SER A 295 14.95 -19.56 18.09
N SER A 296 14.27 -18.48 18.42
CA SER A 296 12.89 -18.53 18.95
C SER A 296 11.92 -19.24 18.00
N LYS A 297 12.13 -19.15 16.68
CA LYS A 297 11.32 -19.83 15.68
C LYS A 297 11.56 -21.32 15.66
N ASN A 298 12.83 -21.78 15.71
CA ASN A 298 13.16 -23.19 15.78
C ASN A 298 12.64 -23.82 17.08
N LYS A 299 12.80 -23.16 18.24
CA LYS A 299 12.25 -23.65 19.52
C LYS A 299 10.73 -23.82 19.42
N LYS A 300 10.04 -22.81 18.90
CA LYS A 300 8.58 -22.85 18.77
C LYS A 300 8.10 -23.90 17.75
N ALA A 301 8.84 -24.14 16.68
CA ALA A 301 8.54 -25.22 15.74
C ALA A 301 8.68 -26.59 16.39
N LYS A 302 9.77 -26.84 17.14
CA LYS A 302 9.99 -28.06 17.92
C LYS A 302 8.85 -28.27 18.97
N GLU A 303 8.46 -27.22 19.70
CA GLU A 303 7.35 -27.26 20.68
C GLU A 303 6.00 -27.62 20.04
N LEU A 304 5.77 -27.18 18.82
CA LEU A 304 4.50 -27.41 18.11
C LEU A 304 4.54 -28.67 17.20
N GLY A 305 5.66 -29.40 17.18
CA GLY A 305 5.84 -30.57 16.32
C GLY A 305 5.89 -30.26 14.82
N ILE A 306 6.28 -29.03 14.46
CA ILE A 306 6.36 -28.58 13.07
C ILE A 306 7.70 -28.98 12.48
N PRO A 307 7.74 -29.66 11.33
CA PRO A 307 8.98 -30.05 10.67
C PRO A 307 9.85 -28.82 10.35
N ILE A 308 11.13 -28.93 10.69
CA ILE A 308 12.17 -27.96 10.33
C ILE A 308 12.98 -28.58 9.21
N ILE A 309 12.98 -27.95 8.03
CA ILE A 309 13.66 -28.44 6.83
C ILE A 309 14.68 -27.41 6.34
N SER A 310 15.74 -27.90 5.69
CA SER A 310 16.69 -27.02 4.98
C SER A 310 16.09 -26.56 3.65
N GLU A 311 16.73 -25.60 3.01
CA GLU A 311 16.39 -25.13 1.67
C GLU A 311 16.55 -26.25 0.63
N ASP A 312 17.64 -27.04 0.72
CA ASP A 312 17.85 -28.23 -0.12
C ASP A 312 16.69 -29.23 0.01
N THR A 313 16.31 -29.56 1.25
CA THR A 313 15.20 -30.48 1.51
C THR A 313 13.88 -29.91 0.97
N PHE A 314 13.69 -28.59 1.07
CA PHE A 314 12.51 -27.93 0.48
C PHE A 314 12.48 -28.12 -1.05
N ILE A 315 13.64 -27.91 -1.72
CA ILE A 315 13.76 -28.06 -3.18
C ILE A 315 13.56 -29.53 -3.59
N GLU A 316 14.11 -30.47 -2.83
CA GLU A 316 13.91 -31.91 -3.07
C GLU A 316 12.43 -32.32 -2.95
N MET A 317 11.71 -31.80 -1.95
CA MET A 317 10.32 -32.16 -1.67
C MET A 317 9.33 -31.49 -2.64
N PHE A 318 9.60 -30.28 -3.08
CA PHE A 318 8.60 -29.44 -3.74
C PHE A 318 9.06 -28.89 -5.10
N GLY A 319 10.32 -29.08 -5.44
CA GLY A 319 10.92 -28.55 -6.66
C GLY A 319 11.29 -27.06 -6.59
N ARG A 320 11.96 -26.60 -7.61
CA ARG A 320 12.26 -25.18 -7.89
C ARG A 320 11.95 -24.89 -9.35
#